data_eb5315caac3a54c2d9247e57812e432e
#
_entry.id   eb5315caac3a54c2d9247e57812e432e
#
_cell.length_a   1.000
_cell.length_b   1.000
_cell.length_c   1.000
_cell.angle_alpha   90.00
_cell.angle_beta   90.00
_cell.angle_gamma   90.00
#
_symmetry.space_group_name_H-M   'P 1'
#
loop_
_entity.id
_entity.type
_entity.pdbx_description
1 polymer ?
#
loop_
_entity_poly.entity_id
_entity_poly.type
_entity_poly.pdbx_seq_one_letter_code
_entity_poly.pdbx_strand_id
1 'polypeptide(L)'
;MRKFLPLLIIMISAIIANAQNDTLFTRTEIYHPGDYGSANYRIPGVIKAKDGSIVIVTDKRKYNEGDLPQDIDIVCNRSTDGGRTWSEPYTIAQGTGYNHGFGDCALAWSNDENGLIAVFVGGVGLWNSTPSNPIRSYKSYSYDNGQTWTEPEEITQFIFGDNCIYPNQTTWRASFFGSGNGLLTSTGRIMFVAAIREGSAQSLNNYAVYSDDNGLTWHVSGRASVGGDEAKVTELVDGRILMSIRHAGKRWYNISEDGGETWMPNTSIWNDITAPACNGDLIRYTSVNQGHNKNRLLHSVPKGSQRTDVTVYISYDEGETWPVRKTIVPYSSAYSSLCVLPDGTIGLYVEEEPNGTSGYMTAFYNFSLEWLTDGEDTYGFEGISENNSNNTLKIYPVPATSYIMIEAENIKKIKIFNSKGCLVKKMSVSSSSNIKIDISDLPSGTYLVEAKDVRCNKKQGRFVK
;
A
#
# COMPACT_ATOMS: atom_id res chain seq x y z
N MET A 1 -43.54 -31.48 -62.04
CA MET A 1 -42.96 -31.69 -60.73
C MET A 1 -42.06 -30.51 -60.38
N ARG A 2 -42.55 -29.55 -59.61
CA ARG A 2 -41.80 -28.38 -59.10
C ARG A 2 -41.25 -28.75 -57.70
N LYS A 3 -39.92 -28.77 -57.60
CA LYS A 3 -39.22 -28.97 -56.31
C LYS A 3 -39.23 -27.67 -55.52
N PHE A 4 -39.88 -27.68 -54.37
CA PHE A 4 -39.77 -26.61 -53.34
C PHE A 4 -38.48 -26.82 -52.55
N LEU A 5 -37.63 -25.80 -52.50
CA LEU A 5 -36.43 -25.75 -51.66
C LEU A 5 -36.85 -24.95 -50.39
N PRO A 6 -36.70 -25.47 -49.16
CA PRO A 6 -37.00 -24.67 -47.97
C PRO A 6 -35.84 -23.73 -47.67
N LEU A 7 -36.17 -22.46 -47.55
CA LEU A 7 -35.26 -21.39 -47.10
C LEU A 7 -35.06 -21.51 -45.59
N LEU A 8 -33.88 -21.89 -45.18
CA LEU A 8 -33.52 -21.96 -43.75
C LEU A 8 -33.12 -20.55 -43.29
N ILE A 9 -33.98 -19.86 -42.58
CA ILE A 9 -33.69 -18.58 -41.92
C ILE A 9 -32.95 -18.88 -40.64
N ILE A 10 -31.61 -18.61 -40.62
CA ILE A 10 -30.82 -18.63 -39.42
C ILE A 10 -31.02 -17.31 -38.69
N MET A 11 -31.81 -17.30 -37.61
CA MET A 11 -31.85 -16.18 -36.66
C MET A 11 -30.52 -16.20 -35.87
N ILE A 12 -29.65 -15.26 -36.19
CA ILE A 12 -28.51 -14.94 -35.32
C ILE A 12 -29.08 -14.05 -34.20
N SER A 13 -29.36 -14.65 -33.07
CA SER A 13 -29.59 -13.93 -31.82
C SER A 13 -28.26 -13.32 -31.37
N ALA A 14 -28.08 -12.02 -31.56
CA ALA A 14 -26.99 -11.27 -30.94
C ALA A 14 -27.19 -11.35 -29.42
N ILE A 15 -26.40 -12.17 -28.77
CA ILE A 15 -26.22 -12.11 -27.31
C ILE A 15 -25.48 -10.80 -27.04
N ILE A 16 -26.23 -9.78 -26.66
CA ILE A 16 -25.65 -8.58 -26.00
C ILE A 16 -25.13 -9.13 -24.65
N ALA A 17 -23.86 -9.43 -24.57
CA ALA A 17 -23.19 -9.59 -23.30
C ALA A 17 -23.24 -8.20 -22.62
N ASN A 18 -24.20 -8.00 -21.73
CA ASN A 18 -24.08 -6.99 -20.70
C ASN A 18 -22.80 -7.31 -19.96
N ALA A 19 -21.78 -6.48 -20.09
CA ALA A 19 -20.67 -6.46 -19.15
C ALA A 19 -21.29 -6.12 -17.80
N GLN A 20 -21.66 -7.14 -17.04
CA GLN A 20 -21.94 -7.03 -15.62
C GLN A 20 -20.63 -6.49 -15.05
N ASN A 21 -20.67 -5.32 -14.43
CA ASN A 21 -19.57 -4.84 -13.60
C ASN A 21 -19.37 -5.89 -12.51
N ASP A 22 -18.47 -6.85 -12.74
CA ASP A 22 -18.05 -7.80 -11.73
C ASP A 22 -17.32 -6.99 -10.64
N THR A 23 -18.08 -6.63 -9.62
CA THR A 23 -17.53 -6.03 -8.41
C THR A 23 -16.68 -7.09 -7.73
N LEU A 24 -15.36 -7.01 -7.95
CA LEU A 24 -14.42 -7.98 -7.39
C LEU A 24 -14.44 -7.91 -5.87
N PHE A 25 -14.66 -9.04 -5.24
CA PHE A 25 -14.42 -9.25 -3.81
C PHE A 25 -13.98 -10.70 -3.61
N THR A 26 -12.76 -10.91 -3.13
CA THR A 26 -12.21 -12.23 -2.82
C THR A 26 -11.60 -12.24 -1.43
N ARG A 27 -11.53 -13.42 -0.80
CA ARG A 27 -10.89 -13.68 0.49
C ARG A 27 -10.04 -14.94 0.39
N THR A 28 -8.82 -14.88 0.87
CA THR A 28 -7.88 -16.00 0.95
C THR A 28 -7.37 -16.11 2.39
N GLU A 29 -7.54 -17.25 3.02
CA GLU A 29 -6.97 -17.54 4.34
C GLU A 29 -5.46 -17.76 4.21
N ILE A 30 -4.68 -17.19 5.13
CA ILE A 30 -3.22 -17.23 5.07
C ILE A 30 -2.67 -18.12 6.17
N TYR A 31 -3.00 -17.81 7.44
CA TYR A 31 -2.53 -18.56 8.60
C TYR A 31 -3.62 -18.80 9.61
N HIS A 32 -3.64 -20.01 10.13
CA HIS A 32 -4.43 -20.39 11.30
C HIS A 32 -3.52 -20.65 12.51
N PRO A 33 -4.02 -20.51 13.75
CA PRO A 33 -3.36 -21.06 14.91
C PRO A 33 -3.05 -22.55 14.72
N GLY A 34 -1.78 -22.94 14.93
CA GLY A 34 -1.29 -24.31 14.72
C GLY A 34 -0.54 -24.55 13.40
N ASP A 35 -0.71 -23.70 12.40
CA ASP A 35 0.00 -23.85 11.13
C ASP A 35 1.52 -23.78 11.34
N TYR A 36 2.26 -24.58 10.59
CA TYR A 36 3.73 -24.67 10.67
C TYR A 36 4.25 -24.85 12.13
N GLY A 37 3.42 -25.44 12.99
CA GLY A 37 3.74 -25.72 14.40
C GLY A 37 3.79 -24.48 15.30
N SER A 38 3.21 -23.35 14.89
CA SER A 38 3.15 -22.11 15.66
C SER A 38 1.79 -21.96 16.35
N ALA A 39 1.79 -21.50 17.60
CA ALA A 39 0.55 -21.33 18.36
C ALA A 39 -0.36 -20.25 17.75
N ASN A 40 0.23 -19.14 17.25
CA ASN A 40 -0.52 -18.02 16.70
C ASN A 40 0.25 -17.27 15.61
N TYR A 41 -0.50 -16.49 14.81
CA TYR A 41 0.01 -15.56 13.81
C TYR A 41 -0.67 -14.21 14.01
N ARG A 42 0.14 -13.15 14.16
CA ARG A 42 -0.34 -11.81 14.48
C ARG A 42 0.41 -10.75 13.65
N ILE A 43 -0.04 -9.49 13.76
CA ILE A 43 0.68 -8.31 13.28
C ILE A 43 0.85 -8.32 11.75
N PRO A 44 -0.25 -8.16 11.00
CA PRO A 44 -0.23 -8.18 9.55
C PRO A 44 0.42 -6.93 8.97
N GLY A 45 1.36 -7.12 8.04
CA GLY A 45 1.88 -6.08 7.15
C GLY A 45 1.75 -6.52 5.70
N VAL A 46 1.40 -5.61 4.79
CA VAL A 46 1.32 -5.91 3.36
C VAL A 46 1.85 -4.76 2.51
N ILE A 47 2.60 -5.09 1.47
CA ILE A 47 3.05 -4.13 0.47
C ILE A 47 2.96 -4.74 -0.94
N LYS A 48 2.65 -3.92 -1.93
CA LYS A 48 2.87 -4.27 -3.33
C LYS A 48 4.33 -4.01 -3.69
N ALA A 49 5.05 -5.03 -4.09
CA ALA A 49 6.40 -4.90 -4.61
C ALA A 49 6.42 -4.22 -5.99
N LYS A 50 7.60 -3.78 -6.43
CA LYS A 50 7.74 -2.99 -7.67
C LYS A 50 7.47 -3.79 -8.95
N ASP A 51 7.59 -5.12 -8.90
CA ASP A 51 7.20 -6.03 -9.99
C ASP A 51 5.69 -6.33 -10.04
N GLY A 52 4.92 -5.78 -9.11
CA GLY A 52 3.47 -5.97 -8.97
C GLY A 52 3.05 -7.15 -8.10
N SER A 53 3.99 -7.95 -7.60
CA SER A 53 3.69 -9.00 -6.62
C SER A 53 3.28 -8.39 -5.27
N ILE A 54 2.57 -9.17 -4.46
CA ILE A 54 2.16 -8.79 -3.12
C ILE A 54 3.08 -9.50 -2.13
N VAL A 55 3.61 -8.77 -1.18
CA VAL A 55 4.42 -9.30 -0.08
C VAL A 55 3.71 -9.02 1.23
N ILE A 56 3.49 -10.06 2.04
CA ILE A 56 2.96 -9.94 3.40
C ILE A 56 4.03 -10.32 4.42
N VAL A 57 3.97 -9.71 5.59
CA VAL A 57 4.76 -10.08 6.76
C VAL A 57 3.86 -10.34 7.95
N THR A 58 4.28 -11.26 8.82
CA THR A 58 3.49 -11.71 9.96
C THR A 58 4.41 -12.14 11.09
N ASP A 59 4.03 -11.83 12.34
CA ASP A 59 4.64 -12.40 13.53
C ASP A 59 4.19 -13.86 13.66
N LYS A 60 5.11 -14.81 13.53
CA LYS A 60 4.90 -16.22 13.84
C LYS A 60 5.19 -16.45 15.33
N ARG A 61 4.16 -16.50 16.16
CA ARG A 61 4.22 -16.62 17.62
C ARG A 61 4.23 -18.08 18.04
N LYS A 62 5.40 -18.61 18.37
CA LYS A 62 5.65 -20.06 18.43
C LYS A 62 4.84 -20.78 19.49
N TYR A 63 4.71 -20.21 20.71
CA TYR A 63 4.19 -20.95 21.87
C TYR A 63 2.90 -20.37 22.48
N ASN A 64 2.61 -19.10 22.25
CA ASN A 64 1.43 -18.40 22.76
C ASN A 64 1.16 -17.12 21.94
N GLU A 65 0.09 -16.41 22.25
CA GLU A 65 -0.28 -15.16 21.58
C GLU A 65 0.44 -13.89 22.05
N GLY A 66 1.31 -14.01 23.06
CA GLY A 66 1.98 -12.88 23.72
C GLY A 66 2.98 -12.17 22.79
N ASP A 67 3.12 -10.85 23.02
CA ASP A 67 4.14 -10.02 22.36
C ASP A 67 5.54 -10.32 22.90
N LEU A 68 6.56 -9.62 22.36
CA LEU A 68 7.90 -9.66 22.95
C LEU A 68 7.84 -9.39 24.47
N PRO A 69 8.56 -10.16 25.27
CA PRO A 69 9.79 -10.92 24.96
C PRO A 69 9.60 -12.39 24.55
N GLN A 70 8.43 -12.80 24.08
CA GLN A 70 8.20 -14.18 23.64
C GLN A 70 9.07 -14.57 22.44
N ASP A 71 9.16 -15.87 22.16
CA ASP A 71 9.88 -16.42 21.00
C ASP A 71 8.99 -16.27 19.75
N ILE A 72 9.30 -15.29 18.92
CA ILE A 72 8.55 -14.91 17.74
C ILE A 72 9.51 -14.84 16.55
N ASP A 73 9.09 -15.40 15.40
CA ASP A 73 9.76 -15.18 14.12
C ASP A 73 8.99 -14.15 13.31
N ILE A 74 9.67 -13.40 12.45
CA ILE A 74 9.04 -12.64 11.36
C ILE A 74 9.10 -13.49 10.12
N VAL A 75 7.93 -13.82 9.57
CA VAL A 75 7.80 -14.56 8.31
C VAL A 75 7.17 -13.71 7.23
N CYS A 76 7.52 -13.98 5.97
CA CYS A 76 6.88 -13.36 4.82
C CYS A 76 6.40 -14.41 3.81
N ASN A 77 5.35 -14.05 3.07
CA ASN A 77 4.87 -14.80 1.90
C ASN A 77 4.69 -13.83 0.74
N ARG A 78 4.71 -14.38 -0.46
CA ARG A 78 4.60 -13.62 -1.69
C ARG A 78 3.52 -14.22 -2.59
N SER A 79 2.71 -13.35 -3.20
CA SER A 79 1.72 -13.70 -4.22
C SER A 79 2.01 -12.98 -5.53
N THR A 80 1.87 -13.68 -6.65
CA THR A 80 2.03 -13.12 -8.02
C THR A 80 0.73 -13.12 -8.82
N ASP A 81 -0.38 -13.49 -8.20
CA ASP A 81 -1.68 -13.68 -8.85
C ASP A 81 -2.81 -12.89 -8.19
N GLY A 82 -2.47 -11.76 -7.55
CA GLY A 82 -3.44 -10.88 -6.91
C GLY A 82 -3.94 -11.40 -5.55
N GLY A 83 -3.16 -12.23 -4.86
CA GLY A 83 -3.49 -12.74 -3.52
C GLY A 83 -4.32 -14.02 -3.52
N ARG A 84 -4.47 -14.70 -4.67
CA ARG A 84 -5.20 -15.97 -4.75
C ARG A 84 -4.40 -17.15 -4.24
N THR A 85 -3.10 -17.16 -4.54
CA THR A 85 -2.14 -18.17 -4.03
C THR A 85 -0.91 -17.49 -3.45
N TRP A 86 -0.25 -18.15 -2.52
CA TRP A 86 0.87 -17.63 -1.77
C TRP A 86 2.03 -18.64 -1.72
N SER A 87 3.24 -18.12 -1.65
CA SER A 87 4.43 -18.93 -1.45
C SER A 87 4.42 -19.60 -0.08
N GLU A 88 5.27 -20.61 0.12
CA GLU A 88 5.65 -21.04 1.47
C GLU A 88 6.24 -19.87 2.25
N PRO A 89 6.13 -19.88 3.61
CA PRO A 89 6.68 -18.82 4.44
C PRO A 89 8.21 -18.80 4.38
N TYR A 90 8.77 -17.62 4.12
CA TYR A 90 10.19 -17.32 4.26
C TYR A 90 10.43 -16.59 5.59
N THR A 91 11.41 -17.00 6.38
CA THR A 91 11.74 -16.34 7.64
C THR A 91 12.70 -15.19 7.42
N ILE A 92 12.27 -13.94 7.70
CA ILE A 92 13.10 -12.75 7.66
C ILE A 92 13.99 -12.66 8.90
N ALA A 93 13.41 -12.92 10.08
CA ALA A 93 14.13 -12.90 11.35
C ALA A 93 13.64 -14.06 12.23
N GLN A 94 14.58 -14.89 12.69
CA GLN A 94 14.28 -16.08 13.47
C GLN A 94 14.54 -15.85 14.96
N GLY A 95 13.49 -15.95 15.78
CA GLY A 95 13.62 -15.99 17.24
C GLY A 95 14.31 -17.28 17.72
N THR A 96 15.08 -17.15 18.77
CA THR A 96 15.84 -18.27 19.36
C THR A 96 15.51 -18.54 20.84
N GLY A 97 14.37 -18.00 21.29
CA GLY A 97 13.89 -18.18 22.65
C GLY A 97 13.37 -16.91 23.30
N TYR A 98 12.96 -17.01 24.56
CA TYR A 98 12.53 -15.87 25.37
C TYR A 98 13.62 -14.79 25.46
N ASN A 99 13.25 -13.52 25.27
CA ASN A 99 14.12 -12.34 25.09
C ASN A 99 14.94 -12.33 23.79
N HIS A 100 14.70 -13.25 22.86
CA HIS A 100 15.42 -13.37 21.59
C HIS A 100 14.47 -13.52 20.40
N GLY A 101 13.20 -13.13 20.54
CA GLY A 101 12.23 -13.05 19.45
C GLY A 101 12.29 -11.72 18.71
N PHE A 102 11.58 -11.65 17.58
CA PHE A 102 11.38 -10.47 16.76
C PHE A 102 9.90 -10.23 16.52
N GLY A 103 9.47 -8.97 16.32
CA GLY A 103 8.06 -8.65 16.08
C GLY A 103 7.83 -7.24 15.57
N ASP A 104 6.55 -6.88 15.36
CA ASP A 104 6.09 -5.55 14.94
C ASP A 104 6.73 -5.07 13.63
N CYS A 105 6.72 -5.94 12.60
CA CYS A 105 7.34 -5.64 11.31
C CYS A 105 6.52 -4.63 10.51
N ALA A 106 7.20 -3.62 9.98
CA ALA A 106 6.67 -2.66 9.01
C ALA A 106 7.50 -2.68 7.72
N LEU A 107 6.82 -2.53 6.57
CA LEU A 107 7.40 -2.60 5.24
C LEU A 107 7.33 -1.25 4.53
N ALA A 108 8.37 -0.90 3.78
CA ALA A 108 8.35 0.22 2.84
C ALA A 108 9.11 -0.15 1.55
N TRP A 109 8.91 0.62 0.48
CA TRP A 109 9.81 0.57 -0.66
C TRP A 109 11.15 1.23 -0.27
N SER A 110 12.24 0.65 -0.77
CA SER A 110 13.53 1.33 -0.80
C SER A 110 13.71 2.08 -2.14
N ASN A 111 14.78 2.88 -2.25
CA ASN A 111 15.09 3.58 -3.51
C ASN A 111 15.66 2.65 -4.59
N ASP A 112 16.01 1.39 -4.26
CA ASP A 112 16.48 0.40 -5.21
C ASP A 112 15.39 -0.03 -6.18
N GLU A 113 15.75 -0.47 -7.39
CA GLU A 113 14.80 -0.80 -8.46
C GLU A 113 13.77 -1.87 -8.03
N ASN A 114 14.23 -2.92 -7.35
CA ASN A 114 13.39 -4.02 -6.86
C ASN A 114 13.35 -4.06 -5.32
N GLY A 115 13.63 -2.93 -4.67
CA GLY A 115 13.94 -2.88 -3.26
C GLY A 115 12.75 -2.71 -2.35
N LEU A 116 12.75 -3.50 -1.28
CA LEU A 116 11.92 -3.35 -0.10
C LEU A 116 12.81 -3.23 1.13
N ILE A 117 12.34 -2.54 2.14
CA ILE A 117 12.94 -2.49 3.47
C ILE A 117 11.89 -2.90 4.50
N ALA A 118 12.29 -3.77 5.42
CA ALA A 118 11.54 -4.13 6.61
C ALA A 118 12.23 -3.52 7.83
N VAL A 119 11.46 -2.92 8.74
CA VAL A 119 11.94 -2.55 10.08
C VAL A 119 11.10 -3.29 11.11
N PHE A 120 11.73 -3.68 12.21
CA PHE A 120 11.08 -4.47 13.26
C PHE A 120 11.84 -4.35 14.58
N VAL A 121 11.28 -4.88 15.63
CA VAL A 121 11.92 -4.88 16.96
C VAL A 121 12.23 -6.29 17.44
N GLY A 122 13.12 -6.42 18.43
CA GLY A 122 13.45 -7.71 19.02
C GLY A 122 13.99 -7.60 20.45
N GLY A 123 14.00 -8.73 21.16
CA GLY A 123 14.61 -8.86 22.47
C GLY A 123 13.64 -8.76 23.65
N VAL A 124 13.99 -7.93 24.63
CA VAL A 124 13.37 -7.91 25.98
C VAL A 124 11.92 -7.41 26.07
N GLY A 125 11.36 -6.96 24.94
CA GLY A 125 10.01 -6.39 24.89
C GLY A 125 9.90 -4.97 25.46
N LEU A 126 8.82 -4.27 25.09
CA LEU A 126 8.61 -2.85 25.32
C LEU A 126 8.68 -2.45 26.80
N TRP A 127 8.02 -3.21 27.66
CA TRP A 127 7.85 -2.83 29.07
C TRP A 127 9.04 -3.18 29.94
N ASN A 128 9.85 -4.17 29.55
CA ASN A 128 11.10 -4.57 30.23
C ASN A 128 12.31 -3.77 29.76
N SER A 129 12.15 -2.98 28.67
CA SER A 129 13.22 -2.21 28.06
C SER A 129 13.70 -1.07 28.95
N THR A 130 15.01 -0.87 28.99
CA THR A 130 15.71 0.22 29.67
C THR A 130 16.77 0.82 28.72
N PRO A 131 17.31 2.02 29.00
CA PRO A 131 18.37 2.57 28.14
C PRO A 131 19.59 1.65 28.01
N SER A 132 19.96 0.96 29.08
CA SER A 132 21.13 0.05 29.12
C SER A 132 20.84 -1.39 28.67
N ASN A 133 19.57 -1.79 28.59
CA ASN A 133 19.13 -3.07 28.04
C ASN A 133 17.87 -2.86 27.19
N PRO A 134 18.01 -2.24 26.02
CA PRO A 134 16.88 -1.85 25.20
C PRO A 134 16.21 -3.02 24.46
N ILE A 135 14.89 -2.91 24.24
CA ILE A 135 14.28 -3.55 23.07
C ILE A 135 14.99 -3.01 21.84
N ARG A 136 15.41 -3.86 20.93
CA ARG A 136 16.28 -3.46 19.83
C ARG A 136 15.48 -3.22 18.56
N SER A 137 15.88 -2.23 17.81
CA SER A 137 15.32 -1.93 16.46
C SER A 137 16.24 -2.50 15.40
N TYR A 138 15.64 -3.15 14.40
CA TYR A 138 16.35 -3.79 13.28
C TYR A 138 15.80 -3.36 11.96
N LYS A 139 16.59 -3.53 10.91
CA LYS A 139 16.19 -3.46 9.50
C LYS A 139 16.65 -4.71 8.75
N SER A 140 15.98 -5.03 7.66
CA SER A 140 16.37 -6.02 6.66
C SER A 140 15.97 -5.54 5.28
N TYR A 141 16.71 -5.88 4.25
CA TYR A 141 16.43 -5.50 2.87
C TYR A 141 16.07 -6.71 2.03
N SER A 142 15.17 -6.49 1.09
CA SER A 142 15.02 -7.35 -0.08
C SER A 142 15.38 -6.54 -1.32
N TYR A 143 16.17 -7.11 -2.22
CA TYR A 143 16.56 -6.52 -3.51
C TYR A 143 15.90 -7.23 -4.70
N ASP A 144 14.97 -8.14 -4.42
CA ASP A 144 14.33 -9.04 -5.40
C ASP A 144 12.80 -9.12 -5.23
N ASN A 145 12.19 -7.99 -4.85
CA ASN A 145 10.74 -7.87 -4.64
C ASN A 145 10.18 -8.83 -3.56
N GLY A 146 10.92 -9.01 -2.47
CA GLY A 146 10.48 -9.78 -1.31
C GLY A 146 10.70 -11.28 -1.41
N GLN A 147 11.49 -11.77 -2.38
CA GLN A 147 11.79 -13.20 -2.49
C GLN A 147 12.82 -13.64 -1.45
N THR A 148 13.86 -12.85 -1.25
CA THR A 148 14.88 -13.07 -0.23
C THR A 148 15.16 -11.79 0.56
N TRP A 149 15.70 -11.93 1.74
CA TRP A 149 15.97 -10.83 2.67
C TRP A 149 17.37 -10.96 3.25
N THR A 150 18.00 -9.83 3.53
CA THR A 150 19.29 -9.78 4.24
C THR A 150 19.12 -10.18 5.70
N GLU A 151 20.22 -10.60 6.34
CA GLU A 151 20.24 -10.78 7.79
C GLU A 151 19.82 -9.48 8.50
N PRO A 152 19.13 -9.58 9.64
CA PRO A 152 18.76 -8.43 10.45
C PRO A 152 19.96 -7.59 10.88
N GLU A 153 19.93 -6.30 10.58
CA GLU A 153 20.93 -5.31 11.00
C GLU A 153 20.35 -4.41 12.09
N GLU A 154 21.04 -4.29 13.24
CA GLU A 154 20.58 -3.45 14.35
C GLU A 154 20.75 -1.96 14.04
N ILE A 155 19.71 -1.17 14.30
CA ILE A 155 19.67 0.29 14.10
C ILE A 155 19.31 1.05 15.39
N THR A 156 19.28 0.40 16.54
CA THR A 156 18.88 0.99 17.84
C THR A 156 19.67 2.26 18.16
N GLN A 157 20.98 2.30 17.84
CA GLN A 157 21.86 3.43 18.10
C GLN A 157 21.45 4.71 17.36
N PHE A 158 20.60 4.64 16.35
CA PHE A 158 20.06 5.81 15.67
C PHE A 158 18.75 6.30 16.27
N ILE A 159 18.16 5.57 17.22
CA ILE A 159 16.81 5.85 17.70
C ILE A 159 16.79 6.18 19.19
N PHE A 160 17.38 5.35 20.05
CA PHE A 160 17.33 5.55 21.51
C PHE A 160 18.31 4.66 22.29
N GLY A 161 18.38 4.88 23.63
CA GLY A 161 19.15 4.09 24.57
C GLY A 161 20.59 4.60 24.80
N ASP A 162 21.32 4.04 25.78
CA ASP A 162 22.61 4.53 26.24
C ASP A 162 23.66 4.70 25.12
N ASN A 163 23.56 3.89 24.06
CA ASN A 163 24.46 3.94 22.91
C ASN A 163 23.91 4.79 21.75
N CYS A 164 22.84 5.56 21.97
CA CYS A 164 22.27 6.40 20.93
C CYS A 164 23.26 7.53 20.55
N ILE A 165 23.46 7.70 19.25
CA ILE A 165 24.34 8.76 18.73
C ILE A 165 23.77 10.19 18.93
N TYR A 166 22.48 10.27 19.23
CA TYR A 166 21.79 11.53 19.52
C TYR A 166 21.65 11.72 21.03
N PRO A 167 22.34 12.71 21.64
CA PRO A 167 22.43 12.85 23.09
C PRO A 167 21.07 12.98 23.83
N ASN A 168 20.10 13.60 23.21
CA ASN A 168 18.77 13.81 23.82
C ASN A 168 17.95 12.51 23.95
N GLN A 169 18.33 11.46 23.24
CA GLN A 169 17.61 10.19 23.17
C GLN A 169 18.27 9.09 24.01
N THR A 170 19.42 9.35 24.62
CA THR A 170 20.16 8.37 25.41
C THR A 170 19.43 7.91 26.66
N THR A 171 18.53 8.72 27.19
CA THR A 171 17.69 8.41 28.36
C THR A 171 16.36 7.74 28.01
N TRP A 172 16.00 7.67 26.73
CA TRP A 172 14.77 7.02 26.31
C TRP A 172 14.83 5.52 26.52
N ARG A 173 13.69 4.94 26.89
CA ARG A 173 13.64 3.61 27.47
C ARG A 173 13.21 2.52 26.50
N ALA A 174 12.38 2.85 25.54
CA ALA A 174 11.86 1.87 24.57
C ALA A 174 11.35 2.55 23.32
N SER A 175 11.37 1.81 22.22
CA SER A 175 10.78 2.17 20.94
C SER A 175 10.25 0.92 20.27
N PHE A 176 9.11 1.00 19.58
CA PHE A 176 8.68 -0.01 18.62
C PHE A 176 7.99 0.65 17.43
N PHE A 177 7.98 -0.02 16.28
CA PHE A 177 7.39 0.52 15.07
C PHE A 177 5.87 0.23 15.01
N GLY A 178 5.11 1.15 14.44
CA GLY A 178 3.73 0.86 14.04
C GLY A 178 3.74 -0.11 12.86
N SER A 179 3.54 -1.40 13.15
CA SER A 179 3.60 -2.50 12.18
C SER A 179 2.68 -2.30 10.96
N GLY A 180 3.00 -2.89 9.82
CA GLY A 180 2.28 -2.76 8.56
C GLY A 180 3.04 -1.92 7.54
N ASN A 181 2.55 -0.74 7.18
CA ASN A 181 3.18 0.11 6.17
C ASN A 181 4.02 1.25 6.75
N GLY A 182 5.21 1.44 6.15
CA GLY A 182 5.96 2.68 6.14
C GLY A 182 5.72 3.45 4.84
N LEU A 183 6.49 4.49 4.62
CA LEU A 183 6.36 5.43 3.50
C LEU A 183 7.71 5.61 2.79
N LEU A 184 7.72 5.54 1.47
CA LEU A 184 8.74 6.16 0.63
C LEU A 184 8.11 7.42 0.03
N THR A 185 8.62 8.59 0.42
CA THR A 185 8.12 9.88 -0.07
C THR A 185 8.50 10.12 -1.53
N SER A 186 7.85 11.08 -2.16
CA SER A 186 8.18 11.53 -3.52
C SER A 186 9.60 12.09 -3.65
N THR A 187 10.21 12.52 -2.53
CA THR A 187 11.60 13.02 -2.47
C THR A 187 12.64 11.92 -2.20
N GLY A 188 12.20 10.66 -1.96
CA GLY A 188 13.07 9.53 -1.70
C GLY A 188 13.38 9.28 -0.21
N ARG A 189 12.75 10.03 0.72
CA ARG A 189 12.84 9.76 2.16
C ARG A 189 12.06 8.50 2.51
N ILE A 190 12.68 7.55 3.20
CA ILE A 190 12.02 6.39 3.80
C ILE A 190 11.58 6.78 5.21
N MET A 191 10.34 6.49 5.57
CA MET A 191 9.78 6.89 6.87
C MET A 191 8.91 5.78 7.48
N PHE A 192 9.08 5.58 8.78
CA PHE A 192 8.22 4.75 9.63
C PHE A 192 7.78 5.56 10.84
N VAL A 193 6.76 5.09 11.56
CA VAL A 193 6.39 5.71 12.84
C VAL A 193 6.80 4.79 13.98
N ALA A 194 7.41 5.37 14.99
CA ALA A 194 7.71 4.71 16.25
C ALA A 194 6.86 5.26 17.39
N ALA A 195 6.40 4.36 18.24
CA ALA A 195 5.86 4.68 19.57
C ALA A 195 7.00 4.54 20.59
N ILE A 196 7.33 5.63 21.26
CA ILE A 196 8.53 5.75 22.10
C ILE A 196 8.14 5.99 23.55
N ARG A 197 8.74 5.25 24.46
CA ARG A 197 8.69 5.45 25.90
C ARG A 197 9.92 6.26 26.35
N GLU A 198 9.74 7.56 26.56
CA GLU A 198 10.84 8.47 26.88
C GLU A 198 11.31 8.36 28.33
N GLY A 199 10.40 8.15 29.27
CA GLY A 199 10.67 8.11 30.71
C GLY A 199 10.22 6.81 31.38
N SER A 200 10.17 6.82 32.72
CA SER A 200 9.74 5.68 33.53
C SER A 200 8.22 5.42 33.47
N ALA A 201 7.43 6.41 33.06
CA ALA A 201 5.98 6.26 32.87
C ALA A 201 5.68 5.24 31.76
N GLN A 202 4.54 4.57 31.87
CA GLN A 202 4.04 3.66 30.82
C GLN A 202 3.22 4.42 29.77
N SER A 203 3.69 5.60 29.37
CA SER A 203 3.11 6.39 28.30
C SER A 203 3.99 6.33 27.07
N LEU A 204 3.35 6.30 25.91
CA LEU A 204 4.00 6.27 24.62
C LEU A 204 3.75 7.63 23.91
N ASN A 205 4.73 8.06 23.14
CA ASN A 205 4.64 9.23 22.30
C ASN A 205 5.04 8.85 20.86
N ASN A 206 4.45 9.48 19.85
CA ASN A 206 4.76 9.17 18.46
C ASN A 206 5.84 10.07 17.88
N TYR A 207 6.69 9.47 17.09
CA TYR A 207 7.76 10.09 16.33
C TYR A 207 7.85 9.44 14.95
N ALA A 208 8.17 10.20 13.92
CA ALA A 208 8.68 9.61 12.69
C ALA A 208 10.13 9.18 12.87
N VAL A 209 10.48 8.03 12.34
CA VAL A 209 11.85 7.53 12.18
C VAL A 209 12.10 7.47 10.69
N TYR A 210 13.06 8.26 10.20
CA TYR A 210 13.27 8.43 8.76
C TYR A 210 14.72 8.36 8.35
N SER A 211 14.94 8.06 7.08
CA SER A 211 16.24 7.98 6.43
C SER A 211 16.20 8.69 5.07
N ASP A 212 17.22 9.50 4.79
CA ASP A 212 17.42 10.19 3.52
C ASP A 212 18.48 9.52 2.63
N ASP A 213 19.13 8.48 3.14
CA ASP A 213 20.23 7.76 2.49
C ASP A 213 19.91 6.26 2.25
N ASN A 214 18.64 5.96 1.97
CA ASN A 214 18.15 4.62 1.70
C ASN A 214 18.33 3.65 2.87
N GLY A 215 18.22 4.16 4.12
CA GLY A 215 18.26 3.34 5.34
C GLY A 215 19.66 3.08 5.89
N LEU A 216 20.70 3.77 5.40
CA LEU A 216 22.06 3.65 5.96
C LEU A 216 22.13 4.32 7.33
N THR A 217 21.57 5.53 7.46
CA THR A 217 21.44 6.26 8.72
C THR A 217 19.97 6.63 8.97
N TRP A 218 19.63 6.79 10.25
CA TRP A 218 18.27 7.09 10.67
C TRP A 218 18.21 8.29 11.59
N HIS A 219 17.11 9.02 11.49
CA HIS A 219 16.80 10.20 12.30
C HIS A 219 15.44 10.02 12.96
N VAL A 220 15.28 10.63 14.13
CA VAL A 220 13.99 10.69 14.82
C VAL A 220 13.50 12.14 14.79
N SER A 221 12.26 12.34 14.35
CA SER A 221 11.63 13.65 14.22
C SER A 221 11.40 14.35 15.56
N GLY A 222 10.84 15.55 15.53
CA GLY A 222 10.14 16.11 16.66
C GLY A 222 8.95 15.24 17.07
N ARG A 223 8.46 15.41 18.31
CA ARG A 223 7.33 14.64 18.83
C ARG A 223 6.03 14.98 18.10
N ALA A 224 5.39 13.97 17.49
CA ALA A 224 4.14 14.11 16.76
C ALA A 224 2.89 14.03 17.67
N SER A 225 2.97 13.26 18.76
CA SER A 225 1.86 13.18 19.73
C SER A 225 2.35 12.86 21.14
N VAL A 226 1.52 13.18 22.11
CA VAL A 226 1.66 12.74 23.50
C VAL A 226 0.54 11.74 23.79
N GLY A 227 0.87 10.56 24.30
CA GLY A 227 -0.12 9.52 24.64
C GLY A 227 -0.66 8.73 23.45
N GLY A 228 -0.03 8.84 22.28
CA GLY A 228 -0.34 8.00 21.12
C GLY A 228 0.40 6.67 21.16
N ASP A 229 -0.12 5.70 20.43
CA ASP A 229 0.41 4.34 20.31
C ASP A 229 0.83 4.10 18.83
N GLU A 230 0.60 2.92 18.24
CA GLU A 230 0.94 2.64 16.84
C GLU A 230 0.35 3.67 15.88
N ALA A 231 1.13 4.09 14.91
CA ALA A 231 0.71 5.10 13.96
C ALA A 231 1.22 4.81 12.54
N LYS A 232 0.62 5.46 11.56
CA LYS A 232 0.95 5.34 10.13
C LYS A 232 1.11 6.72 9.53
N VAL A 233 1.94 6.79 8.48
CA VAL A 233 2.16 8.02 7.73
C VAL A 233 1.85 7.83 6.26
N THR A 234 1.36 8.90 5.62
CA THR A 234 1.20 8.99 4.17
C THR A 234 1.53 10.39 3.68
N GLU A 235 2.05 10.49 2.46
CA GLU A 235 2.31 11.78 1.82
C GLU A 235 1.04 12.31 1.17
N LEU A 236 0.70 13.57 1.46
CA LEU A 236 -0.40 14.28 0.85
C LEU A 236 -0.01 14.80 -0.54
N VAL A 237 -0.99 15.18 -1.35
CA VAL A 237 -0.75 15.62 -2.74
C VAL A 237 0.12 16.87 -2.84
N ASP A 238 0.15 17.68 -1.80
CA ASP A 238 0.96 18.90 -1.67
C ASP A 238 2.33 18.68 -1.01
N GLY A 239 2.68 17.44 -0.68
CA GLY A 239 3.96 17.06 -0.07
C GLY A 239 4.00 17.08 1.46
N ARG A 240 2.93 17.54 2.12
CA ARG A 240 2.81 17.40 3.58
C ARG A 240 2.72 15.92 3.97
N ILE A 241 3.08 15.61 5.20
CA ILE A 241 2.95 14.25 5.76
C ILE A 241 1.80 14.22 6.76
N LEU A 242 0.85 13.32 6.55
CA LEU A 242 -0.25 13.04 7.46
C LEU A 242 0.07 11.79 8.29
N MET A 243 0.00 11.90 9.62
CA MET A 243 0.15 10.78 10.56
C MET A 243 -1.20 10.43 11.16
N SER A 244 -1.64 9.17 11.02
CA SER A 244 -2.79 8.59 11.72
C SER A 244 -2.31 7.87 12.97
N ILE A 245 -2.89 8.19 14.13
CA ILE A 245 -2.38 7.79 15.44
C ILE A 245 -3.44 6.94 16.17
N ARG A 246 -3.02 5.75 16.65
CA ARG A 246 -3.84 4.89 17.49
C ARG A 246 -4.14 5.57 18.82
N HIS A 247 -5.43 5.71 19.10
CA HIS A 247 -5.96 6.15 20.38
C HIS A 247 -7.34 5.54 20.62
N ALA A 248 -7.70 5.26 21.86
CA ALA A 248 -9.00 4.68 22.19
C ALA A 248 -10.15 5.69 21.99
N GLY A 249 -11.24 5.24 21.37
CA GLY A 249 -12.48 5.99 21.17
C GLY A 249 -12.51 6.81 19.89
N LYS A 250 -11.46 7.54 19.56
CA LYS A 250 -11.34 8.36 18.35
C LYS A 250 -9.96 8.18 17.75
N ARG A 251 -9.86 8.14 16.43
CA ARG A 251 -8.58 8.15 15.75
C ARG A 251 -8.00 9.56 15.76
N TRP A 252 -6.75 9.69 16.22
CA TRP A 252 -6.02 10.96 16.23
C TRP A 252 -5.20 11.10 14.95
N TYR A 253 -4.86 12.34 14.60
CA TYR A 253 -3.93 12.62 13.52
C TYR A 253 -3.09 13.86 13.79
N ASN A 254 -1.96 13.95 13.09
CA ASN A 254 -1.13 15.16 13.06
C ASN A 254 -0.56 15.36 11.65
N ILE A 255 -0.13 16.57 11.34
CA ILE A 255 0.41 16.97 10.04
C ILE A 255 1.81 17.56 10.22
N SER A 256 2.70 17.21 9.32
CA SER A 256 4.01 17.83 9.15
C SER A 256 4.05 18.58 7.82
N GLU A 257 4.62 19.80 7.83
CA GLU A 257 4.80 20.66 6.65
C GLU A 257 6.23 20.64 6.10
N ASP A 258 7.15 19.95 6.78
CA ASP A 258 8.58 19.90 6.49
C ASP A 258 9.11 18.48 6.19
N GLY A 259 8.25 17.62 5.63
CA GLY A 259 8.62 16.26 5.27
C GLY A 259 8.79 15.32 6.46
N GLY A 260 8.10 15.59 7.58
CA GLY A 260 8.07 14.73 8.77
C GLY A 260 9.15 15.01 9.80
N GLU A 261 9.87 16.14 9.71
CA GLU A 261 10.89 16.53 10.69
C GLU A 261 10.26 17.14 11.94
N THR A 262 9.26 18.00 11.76
CA THR A 262 8.46 18.55 12.84
C THR A 262 6.97 18.38 12.59
N TRP A 263 6.16 18.52 13.62
CA TRP A 263 4.73 18.26 13.59
C TRP A 263 3.98 19.45 14.20
N MET A 264 2.72 19.63 13.82
CA MET A 264 1.85 20.62 14.44
C MET A 264 1.84 20.43 15.96
N PRO A 265 1.79 21.52 16.75
CA PRO A 265 1.92 21.47 18.21
C PRO A 265 0.89 20.60 18.92
N ASN A 266 -0.29 20.45 18.32
CA ASN A 266 -1.40 19.69 18.87
C ASN A 266 -1.88 18.65 17.86
N THR A 267 -2.22 17.47 18.36
CA THR A 267 -2.94 16.46 17.58
C THR A 267 -4.38 16.90 17.35
N SER A 268 -4.90 16.51 16.19
CA SER A 268 -6.31 16.66 15.83
C SER A 268 -7.04 15.32 15.92
N ILE A 269 -8.37 15.33 15.80
CA ILE A 269 -9.22 14.15 15.97
C ILE A 269 -10.13 14.01 14.76
N TRP A 270 -10.16 12.84 14.14
CA TRP A 270 -11.19 12.52 13.16
C TRP A 270 -12.50 12.15 13.85
N ASN A 271 -13.53 12.98 13.66
CA ASN A 271 -14.85 12.70 14.21
C ASN A 271 -15.58 11.56 13.49
N ASP A 272 -15.22 11.32 12.23
CA ASP A 272 -15.84 10.31 11.37
C ASP A 272 -15.33 8.89 11.65
N ILE A 273 -14.17 8.77 12.33
CA ILE A 273 -13.55 7.48 12.66
C ILE A 273 -13.61 7.25 14.16
N THR A 274 -14.52 6.36 14.57
CA THR A 274 -14.56 5.82 15.93
C THR A 274 -13.87 4.46 15.92
N ALA A 275 -12.85 4.29 16.74
CA ALA A 275 -12.04 3.07 16.74
C ALA A 275 -11.65 2.67 18.17
N PRO A 276 -11.48 1.37 18.47
CA PRO A 276 -10.86 0.92 19.70
C PRO A 276 -9.36 1.28 19.70
N ALA A 277 -8.67 1.02 20.81
CA ALA A 277 -7.21 1.03 20.83
C ALA A 277 -6.67 -0.15 20.01
N CYS A 278 -6.58 0.05 18.69
CA CYS A 278 -6.14 -0.95 17.72
C CYS A 278 -5.29 -0.31 16.63
N ASN A 279 -4.30 -1.04 16.13
CA ASN A 279 -3.58 -0.65 14.93
C ASN A 279 -4.54 -0.63 13.72
N GLY A 280 -4.22 0.18 12.76
CA GLY A 280 -4.93 0.31 11.49
C GLY A 280 -3.94 0.77 10.44
N ASP A 281 -4.38 1.00 9.24
CA ASP A 281 -3.50 1.46 8.17
C ASP A 281 -4.00 2.73 7.50
N LEU A 282 -3.07 3.48 6.90
CA LEU A 282 -3.34 4.71 6.17
C LEU A 282 -2.44 4.76 4.94
N ILE A 283 -3.04 4.74 3.75
CA ILE A 283 -2.28 4.77 2.51
C ILE A 283 -2.83 5.77 1.50
N ARG A 284 -1.97 6.27 0.61
CA ARG A 284 -2.37 6.92 -0.65
C ARG A 284 -2.89 5.85 -1.61
N TYR A 285 -4.16 5.95 -2.00
CA TYR A 285 -4.74 5.06 -3.00
C TYR A 285 -4.52 5.59 -4.42
N THR A 286 -4.92 6.83 -4.67
CA THR A 286 -4.74 7.50 -5.96
C THR A 286 -4.36 8.96 -5.79
N SER A 287 -3.65 9.52 -6.77
CA SER A 287 -3.27 10.92 -6.78
C SER A 287 -3.42 11.53 -8.19
N VAL A 288 -3.96 12.73 -8.28
CA VAL A 288 -4.02 13.49 -9.54
C VAL A 288 -2.62 13.79 -10.07
N ASN A 289 -1.61 13.90 -9.19
CA ASN A 289 -0.20 14.05 -9.60
C ASN A 289 0.34 12.81 -10.32
N GLN A 290 -0.29 11.65 -10.14
CA GLN A 290 0.02 10.38 -10.81
C GLN A 290 -0.92 10.12 -12.01
N GLY A 291 -1.77 11.08 -12.37
CA GLY A 291 -2.67 11.00 -13.52
C GLY A 291 -4.04 10.37 -13.21
N HIS A 292 -4.37 10.12 -11.96
CA HIS A 292 -5.70 9.65 -11.59
C HIS A 292 -6.75 10.77 -11.61
N ASN A 293 -8.00 10.39 -11.73
CA ASN A 293 -9.12 11.33 -11.77
C ASN A 293 -9.44 12.02 -10.44
N LYS A 294 -8.99 11.45 -9.32
CA LYS A 294 -9.21 11.98 -7.97
C LYS A 294 -8.04 11.64 -7.04
N ASN A 295 -7.82 12.49 -6.06
CA ASN A 295 -7.04 12.14 -4.89
C ASN A 295 -7.89 11.27 -3.97
N ARG A 296 -7.33 10.14 -3.51
CA ARG A 296 -7.99 9.29 -2.53
C ARG A 296 -6.99 8.78 -1.50
N LEU A 297 -7.33 8.90 -0.23
CA LEU A 297 -6.69 8.17 0.86
C LEU A 297 -7.58 7.02 1.30
N LEU A 298 -6.97 5.90 1.69
CA LEU A 298 -7.65 4.80 2.36
C LEU A 298 -7.16 4.69 3.80
N HIS A 299 -8.09 4.42 4.71
CA HIS A 299 -7.80 4.08 6.10
C HIS A 299 -8.53 2.81 6.48
N SER A 300 -7.85 1.85 7.14
CA SER A 300 -8.47 0.64 7.68
C SER A 300 -8.33 0.59 9.19
N VAL A 301 -9.39 0.25 9.89
CA VAL A 301 -9.40 0.08 11.37
C VAL A 301 -10.70 -0.60 11.81
N PRO A 302 -10.72 -1.35 12.94
CA PRO A 302 -11.97 -1.79 13.56
C PRO A 302 -12.86 -0.60 13.89
N LYS A 303 -14.17 -0.73 13.63
CA LYS A 303 -15.16 0.33 13.84
C LYS A 303 -15.77 0.22 15.22
N GLY A 304 -15.86 1.35 15.93
CA GLY A 304 -16.55 1.38 17.23
C GLY A 304 -15.60 1.23 18.42
N SER A 305 -16.02 0.54 19.46
CA SER A 305 -15.27 0.44 20.73
C SER A 305 -14.60 -0.90 20.96
N GLN A 306 -14.87 -1.88 20.10
CA GLN A 306 -14.36 -3.25 20.19
C GLN A 306 -13.48 -3.59 18.97
N ARG A 307 -12.65 -4.61 19.10
CA ARG A 307 -11.89 -5.17 17.97
C ARG A 307 -12.79 -6.08 17.12
N THR A 308 -13.74 -5.45 16.43
CA THR A 308 -14.68 -6.05 15.48
C THR A 308 -14.85 -5.13 14.29
N ASP A 309 -15.45 -5.61 13.23
CA ASP A 309 -15.90 -4.80 12.11
C ASP A 309 -14.78 -3.98 11.47
N VAL A 310 -13.66 -4.64 11.07
CA VAL A 310 -12.63 -3.94 10.30
C VAL A 310 -13.25 -3.31 9.07
N THR A 311 -13.18 -1.99 9.03
CA THR A 311 -13.83 -1.10 8.08
C THR A 311 -12.78 -0.32 7.31
N VAL A 312 -12.95 -0.21 5.99
CA VAL A 312 -12.15 0.65 5.13
C VAL A 312 -12.91 1.95 4.88
N TYR A 313 -12.23 3.07 5.10
CA TYR A 313 -12.71 4.43 4.90
C TYR A 313 -12.01 5.06 3.71
N ILE A 314 -12.69 5.96 3.00
CA ILE A 314 -12.13 6.76 1.89
C ILE A 314 -12.24 8.24 2.23
N SER A 315 -11.14 8.96 2.03
CA SER A 315 -11.10 10.42 2.01
C SER A 315 -10.80 10.91 0.60
N TYR A 316 -11.49 11.98 0.18
CA TYR A 316 -11.29 12.67 -1.09
C TYR A 316 -10.67 14.07 -0.93
N ASP A 317 -10.43 14.49 0.31
CA ASP A 317 -9.99 15.83 0.73
C ASP A 317 -8.71 15.77 1.58
N GLU A 318 -7.81 14.84 1.25
CA GLU A 318 -6.49 14.71 1.89
C GLU A 318 -6.57 14.38 3.40
N GLY A 319 -7.61 13.67 3.81
CA GLY A 319 -7.80 13.22 5.18
C GLY A 319 -8.54 14.20 6.09
N GLU A 320 -9.15 15.28 5.57
CA GLU A 320 -9.98 16.18 6.36
C GLU A 320 -11.28 15.49 6.80
N THR A 321 -11.94 14.78 5.86
CA THR A 321 -13.17 14.01 6.12
C THR A 321 -13.10 12.59 5.52
N TRP A 322 -13.92 11.68 6.06
CA TRP A 322 -13.99 10.28 5.66
C TRP A 322 -15.44 9.87 5.34
N PRO A 323 -16.04 10.42 4.26
CA PRO A 323 -17.47 10.29 3.97
C PRO A 323 -17.89 8.88 3.52
N VAL A 324 -16.99 8.12 2.92
CA VAL A 324 -17.25 6.76 2.43
C VAL A 324 -16.60 5.74 3.33
N ARG A 325 -17.34 4.69 3.67
CA ARG A 325 -16.83 3.59 4.48
C ARG A 325 -17.60 2.31 4.21
N LYS A 326 -16.89 1.18 4.24
CA LYS A 326 -17.51 -0.15 4.15
C LYS A 326 -16.81 -1.12 5.09
N THR A 327 -17.60 -1.88 5.86
CA THR A 327 -17.09 -2.95 6.70
C THR A 327 -16.70 -4.13 5.81
N ILE A 328 -15.45 -4.57 5.91
CA ILE A 328 -14.90 -5.69 5.14
C ILE A 328 -15.04 -6.99 5.95
N VAL A 329 -14.73 -6.92 7.25
CA VAL A 329 -14.76 -8.07 8.17
C VAL A 329 -15.81 -7.81 9.25
N PRO A 330 -17.04 -8.32 9.12
CA PRO A 330 -18.18 -7.95 10.00
C PRO A 330 -18.26 -8.81 11.26
N TYR A 331 -17.12 -9.15 11.87
CA TYR A 331 -17.01 -9.95 13.10
C TYR A 331 -15.73 -9.62 13.85
N SER A 332 -15.34 -10.44 14.84
CA SER A 332 -14.09 -10.26 15.60
C SER A 332 -12.89 -10.11 14.66
N SER A 333 -12.25 -8.97 14.71
CA SER A 333 -11.13 -8.61 13.82
C SER A 333 -10.32 -7.46 14.42
N ALA A 334 -9.03 -7.41 14.12
CA ALA A 334 -8.14 -6.49 14.82
C ALA A 334 -7.21 -5.73 13.84
N TYR A 335 -5.92 -6.04 13.86
CA TYR A 335 -4.93 -5.34 13.05
C TYR A 335 -5.15 -5.56 11.57
N SER A 336 -4.87 -4.54 10.79
CA SER A 336 -5.02 -4.58 9.33
C SER A 336 -3.99 -3.72 8.63
N SER A 337 -3.61 -4.12 7.42
CA SER A 337 -2.70 -3.39 6.54
C SER A 337 -3.22 -3.41 5.10
N LEU A 338 -3.00 -2.33 4.37
CA LEU A 338 -3.55 -2.06 3.04
C LEU A 338 -2.46 -1.99 1.97
N CYS A 339 -2.79 -2.40 0.75
CA CYS A 339 -1.97 -2.10 -0.42
C CYS A 339 -2.84 -1.83 -1.65
N VAL A 340 -2.24 -1.24 -2.69
CA VAL A 340 -2.91 -1.02 -3.99
C VAL A 340 -2.29 -1.96 -5.01
N LEU A 341 -3.09 -2.81 -5.66
CA LEU A 341 -2.63 -3.78 -6.64
C LEU A 341 -2.40 -3.11 -8.02
N PRO A 342 -1.68 -3.77 -8.94
CA PRO A 342 -1.39 -3.20 -10.26
C PRO A 342 -2.62 -2.84 -11.11
N ASP A 343 -3.72 -3.56 -10.93
CA ASP A 343 -5.00 -3.33 -11.62
C ASP A 343 -5.88 -2.28 -10.93
N GLY A 344 -5.40 -1.69 -9.83
CA GLY A 344 -6.12 -0.69 -9.06
C GLY A 344 -7.03 -1.28 -7.99
N THR A 345 -7.09 -2.59 -7.84
CA THR A 345 -7.83 -3.19 -6.74
C THR A 345 -7.12 -2.98 -5.40
N ILE A 346 -7.85 -3.14 -4.32
CA ILE A 346 -7.39 -2.87 -2.96
C ILE A 346 -7.15 -4.21 -2.26
N GLY A 347 -5.91 -4.39 -1.78
CA GLY A 347 -5.54 -5.51 -0.92
C GLY A 347 -5.64 -5.10 0.54
N LEU A 348 -6.25 -5.95 1.36
CA LEU A 348 -6.33 -5.81 2.82
C LEU A 348 -5.85 -7.10 3.47
N TYR A 349 -4.78 -7.05 4.23
CA TYR A 349 -4.30 -8.15 5.06
C TYR A 349 -4.71 -7.88 6.51
N VAL A 350 -5.38 -8.83 7.16
CA VAL A 350 -6.10 -8.57 8.41
C VAL A 350 -6.09 -9.76 9.36
N GLU A 351 -6.09 -9.48 10.66
CA GLU A 351 -6.40 -10.42 11.73
C GLU A 351 -7.91 -10.55 11.88
N GLU A 352 -8.44 -11.78 11.85
CA GLU A 352 -9.86 -12.04 11.98
C GLU A 352 -10.17 -13.33 12.73
N GLU A 353 -11.38 -13.42 13.28
CA GLU A 353 -11.88 -14.59 14.03
C GLU A 353 -13.33 -14.88 13.64
N PRO A 354 -13.57 -15.51 12.48
CA PRO A 354 -14.92 -15.63 11.90
C PRO A 354 -15.88 -16.50 12.70
N ASN A 355 -15.39 -17.43 13.52
CA ASN A 355 -16.22 -18.40 14.22
C ASN A 355 -16.09 -18.35 15.75
N GLY A 356 -15.52 -17.27 16.31
CA GLY A 356 -15.23 -17.18 17.74
C GLY A 356 -14.28 -18.26 18.22
N THR A 357 -13.36 -18.68 17.36
CA THR A 357 -12.27 -19.61 17.67
C THR A 357 -11.27 -18.95 18.60
N SER A 358 -10.55 -19.71 19.42
CA SER A 358 -9.55 -19.16 20.33
C SER A 358 -8.31 -18.69 19.56
N GLY A 359 -8.26 -17.40 19.21
CA GLY A 359 -7.13 -16.76 18.55
C GLY A 359 -7.42 -16.31 17.11
N TYR A 360 -6.75 -15.24 16.72
CA TYR A 360 -6.87 -14.71 15.37
C TYR A 360 -6.23 -15.64 14.34
N MET A 361 -6.92 -15.82 13.22
CA MET A 361 -6.33 -16.22 11.96
C MET A 361 -5.99 -14.96 11.13
N THR A 362 -5.23 -15.11 10.07
CA THR A 362 -4.96 -14.01 9.14
C THR A 362 -5.51 -14.31 7.77
N ALA A 363 -6.10 -13.30 7.12
CA ALA A 363 -6.66 -13.43 5.78
C ALA A 363 -6.31 -12.22 4.91
N PHE A 364 -6.20 -12.48 3.61
CA PHE A 364 -6.03 -11.44 2.59
C PHE A 364 -7.32 -11.29 1.80
N TYR A 365 -7.79 -10.05 1.73
CA TYR A 365 -8.94 -9.64 0.92
C TYR A 365 -8.46 -8.84 -0.28
N ASN A 366 -9.09 -9.06 -1.44
CA ASN A 366 -8.90 -8.24 -2.63
C ASN A 366 -10.26 -7.80 -3.16
N PHE A 367 -10.46 -6.49 -3.30
CA PHE A 367 -11.73 -5.91 -3.75
C PHE A 367 -11.51 -4.65 -4.60
N SER A 368 -12.49 -4.37 -5.46
CA SER A 368 -12.45 -3.19 -6.31
C SER A 368 -12.97 -1.93 -5.58
N LEU A 369 -12.61 -0.75 -6.10
CA LEU A 369 -13.16 0.52 -5.62
C LEU A 369 -14.66 0.58 -5.82
N GLU A 370 -15.14 0.06 -6.94
CA GLU A 370 -16.57 -0.02 -7.28
C GLU A 370 -17.32 -0.84 -6.24
N TRP A 371 -16.75 -1.99 -5.79
CA TRP A 371 -17.34 -2.77 -4.72
C TRP A 371 -17.34 -2.00 -3.39
N LEU A 372 -16.24 -1.34 -3.06
CA LEU A 372 -16.08 -0.58 -1.80
C LEU A 372 -17.09 0.57 -1.71
N THR A 373 -17.40 1.20 -2.84
CA THR A 373 -18.26 2.41 -2.93
C THR A 373 -19.70 2.13 -3.40
N ASP A 374 -20.11 0.86 -3.52
CA ASP A 374 -21.41 0.46 -4.07
C ASP A 374 -21.67 1.03 -5.49
N GLY A 375 -20.59 1.19 -6.29
CA GLY A 375 -20.64 1.71 -7.65
C GLY A 375 -20.58 3.24 -7.77
N GLU A 376 -20.53 3.97 -6.65
CA GLU A 376 -20.50 5.44 -6.67
C GLU A 376 -19.17 6.04 -7.13
N ASP A 377 -18.09 5.25 -7.11
CA ASP A 377 -16.77 5.68 -7.55
C ASP A 377 -16.04 4.56 -8.31
N THR A 378 -15.22 4.95 -9.29
CA THR A 378 -14.48 4.03 -10.16
C THR A 378 -12.99 4.36 -10.16
N TYR A 379 -12.16 3.30 -10.23
CA TYR A 379 -10.72 3.46 -10.40
C TYR A 379 -10.44 3.98 -11.82
N GLY A 380 -10.01 5.23 -11.93
CA GLY A 380 -9.82 5.89 -13.21
C GLY A 380 -8.62 6.82 -13.23
N PHE A 381 -8.09 7.04 -14.41
CA PHE A 381 -7.10 8.07 -14.67
C PHE A 381 -7.80 9.30 -15.27
N GLU A 382 -7.43 10.52 -14.82
CA GLU A 382 -7.75 11.73 -15.57
C GLU A 382 -6.90 11.75 -16.85
N GLY A 383 -7.43 11.20 -17.85
CA GLY A 383 -6.84 11.26 -19.16
C GLY A 383 -7.84 10.77 -20.16
N ILE A 384 -8.51 11.73 -20.79
CA ILE A 384 -9.49 11.56 -21.84
C ILE A 384 -10.88 11.29 -21.25
N SER A 385 -11.58 12.37 -20.84
CA SER A 385 -13.03 12.32 -20.81
C SER A 385 -13.51 11.93 -22.21
N GLU A 386 -14.15 10.78 -22.35
CA GLU A 386 -14.75 10.31 -23.62
C GLU A 386 -15.84 11.26 -24.16
N ASN A 387 -16.11 12.38 -23.47
CA ASN A 387 -17.14 13.34 -23.79
C ASN A 387 -16.71 14.46 -24.76
N ASN A 388 -15.51 14.39 -25.36
CA ASN A 388 -15.16 15.23 -26.49
C ASN A 388 -14.71 14.36 -27.66
N SER A 389 -15.67 13.88 -28.46
CA SER A 389 -15.46 13.07 -29.66
C SER A 389 -14.51 13.72 -30.69
N ASN A 390 -14.17 15.01 -30.53
CA ASN A 390 -13.26 15.74 -31.41
C ASN A 390 -11.78 15.69 -30.99
N ASN A 391 -11.43 15.23 -29.77
CA ASN A 391 -10.05 15.26 -29.29
C ASN A 391 -9.43 13.87 -29.06
N THR A 392 -10.14 12.78 -29.33
CA THR A 392 -9.67 11.42 -29.13
C THR A 392 -9.01 10.86 -30.37
N LEU A 393 -7.84 10.21 -30.22
CA LEU A 393 -7.19 9.45 -31.28
C LEU A 393 -7.75 8.03 -31.33
N LYS A 394 -8.16 7.59 -32.49
CA LYS A 394 -8.45 6.18 -32.72
C LYS A 394 -7.14 5.44 -33.01
N ILE A 395 -6.79 4.51 -32.13
CA ILE A 395 -5.54 3.73 -32.17
C ILE A 395 -5.87 2.25 -32.24
N TYR A 396 -5.27 1.53 -33.15
CA TYR A 396 -5.44 0.06 -33.29
C TYR A 396 -4.20 -0.60 -33.91
N PRO A 397 -4.00 -1.92 -33.71
CA PRO A 397 -4.72 -2.77 -32.77
C PRO A 397 -4.39 -2.41 -31.32
N VAL A 398 -5.31 -2.72 -30.39
CA VAL A 398 -5.06 -2.66 -28.96
C VAL A 398 -5.64 -3.95 -28.35
N PRO A 399 -4.81 -4.82 -27.75
CA PRO A 399 -3.35 -4.74 -27.58
C PRO A 399 -2.58 -4.74 -28.90
N ALA A 400 -1.42 -4.06 -28.92
CA ALA A 400 -0.52 -3.97 -30.06
C ALA A 400 0.73 -4.85 -29.85
N THR A 401 1.35 -5.33 -30.91
CA THR A 401 2.57 -6.16 -30.83
C THR A 401 3.79 -5.45 -31.40
N SER A 402 3.78 -5.12 -32.69
CA SER A 402 4.92 -4.53 -33.38
C SER A 402 4.63 -3.13 -33.95
N TYR A 403 3.38 -2.79 -34.16
CA TYR A 403 2.99 -1.47 -34.67
C TYR A 403 1.61 -1.04 -34.14
N ILE A 404 1.35 0.24 -34.21
CA ILE A 404 0.02 0.86 -34.05
C ILE A 404 -0.33 1.65 -35.30
N MET A 405 -1.63 1.75 -35.56
CA MET A 405 -2.22 2.66 -36.52
C MET A 405 -2.94 3.78 -35.77
N ILE A 406 -2.75 5.01 -36.18
CA ILE A 406 -3.48 6.18 -35.68
C ILE A 406 -4.34 6.72 -36.79
N GLU A 407 -5.65 6.74 -36.59
CA GLU A 407 -6.61 7.34 -37.50
C GLU A 407 -6.92 8.76 -37.02
N ALA A 408 -6.33 9.75 -37.67
CA ALA A 408 -6.57 11.17 -37.37
C ALA A 408 -6.11 12.04 -38.53
N GLU A 409 -6.89 13.08 -38.86
CA GLU A 409 -6.58 13.99 -39.93
C GLU A 409 -5.67 15.14 -39.51
N ASN A 410 -4.84 15.62 -40.45
CA ASN A 410 -4.01 16.83 -40.30
C ASN A 410 -2.96 16.77 -39.15
N ILE A 411 -2.55 15.61 -38.71
CA ILE A 411 -1.53 15.46 -37.69
C ILE A 411 -0.15 15.85 -38.23
N LYS A 412 0.57 16.67 -37.47
CA LYS A 412 1.92 17.15 -37.79
C LYS A 412 3.00 16.57 -36.87
N LYS A 413 2.64 16.23 -35.64
CA LYS A 413 3.60 15.76 -34.64
C LYS A 413 2.96 14.75 -33.71
N ILE A 414 3.68 13.68 -33.45
CA ILE A 414 3.27 12.63 -32.50
C ILE A 414 4.37 12.45 -31.45
N LYS A 415 3.94 12.25 -30.21
CA LYS A 415 4.77 11.85 -29.07
C LYS A 415 4.14 10.64 -28.40
N ILE A 416 4.95 9.69 -27.99
CA ILE A 416 4.54 8.53 -27.21
C ILE A 416 5.26 8.57 -25.86
N PHE A 417 4.51 8.40 -24.78
CA PHE A 417 4.99 8.40 -23.41
C PHE A 417 4.70 7.03 -22.80
N ASN A 418 5.60 6.55 -21.97
CA ASN A 418 5.36 5.35 -21.15
C ASN A 418 4.46 5.66 -19.94
N SER A 419 4.11 4.64 -19.15
CA SER A 419 3.28 4.78 -17.93
C SER A 419 3.90 5.68 -16.85
N LYS A 420 5.22 5.94 -16.91
CA LYS A 420 5.94 6.87 -16.02
C LYS A 420 5.94 8.33 -16.56
N GLY A 421 5.25 8.60 -17.66
CA GLY A 421 5.23 9.92 -18.31
C GLY A 421 6.51 10.27 -19.08
N CYS A 422 7.48 9.34 -19.22
CA CYS A 422 8.70 9.56 -19.98
C CYS A 422 8.42 9.48 -21.47
N LEU A 423 8.95 10.46 -22.24
CA LEU A 423 8.88 10.47 -23.69
C LEU A 423 9.75 9.33 -24.25
N VAL A 424 9.11 8.32 -24.88
CA VAL A 424 9.81 7.16 -25.46
C VAL A 424 9.91 7.22 -26.99
N LYS A 425 9.01 7.95 -27.66
CA LYS A 425 9.06 8.13 -29.10
C LYS A 425 8.51 9.49 -29.52
N LYS A 426 9.15 10.12 -30.52
CA LYS A 426 8.74 11.41 -31.07
C LYS A 426 8.93 11.41 -32.58
N MET A 427 7.94 11.84 -33.33
CA MET A 427 8.02 11.92 -34.78
C MET A 427 7.24 13.12 -35.36
N SER A 428 7.71 13.60 -36.51
CA SER A 428 6.96 14.52 -37.36
C SER A 428 6.31 13.72 -38.47
N VAL A 429 5.09 14.08 -38.84
CA VAL A 429 4.28 13.36 -39.85
C VAL A 429 3.91 14.35 -40.94
N SER A 430 4.05 13.94 -42.19
CA SER A 430 3.43 14.63 -43.31
C SER A 430 1.96 14.22 -43.36
N SER A 431 1.07 15.20 -43.33
CA SER A 431 -0.39 15.07 -43.29
C SER A 431 -0.95 13.82 -43.97
N SER A 432 -1.31 12.80 -43.22
CA SER A 432 -2.00 11.58 -43.68
C SER A 432 -3.14 11.24 -42.72
N SER A 433 -4.19 10.60 -43.21
CA SER A 433 -5.36 10.19 -42.40
C SER A 433 -5.13 8.91 -41.61
N ASN A 434 -4.11 8.08 -41.96
CA ASN A 434 -3.75 6.84 -41.31
C ASN A 434 -2.23 6.77 -41.11
N ILE A 435 -1.78 6.81 -39.89
CA ILE A 435 -0.36 6.86 -39.53
C ILE A 435 0.03 5.56 -38.90
N LYS A 436 0.93 4.80 -39.54
CA LYS A 436 1.53 3.59 -38.98
C LYS A 436 2.79 3.93 -38.19
N ILE A 437 2.88 3.46 -36.95
CA ILE A 437 4.02 3.67 -36.08
C ILE A 437 4.55 2.32 -35.65
N ASP A 438 5.82 2.06 -35.93
CA ASP A 438 6.55 0.90 -35.42
C ASP A 438 6.82 1.11 -33.93
N ILE A 439 6.44 0.13 -33.13
CA ILE A 439 6.65 0.09 -31.67
C ILE A 439 7.35 -1.21 -31.24
N SER A 440 7.97 -1.93 -32.16
CA SER A 440 8.65 -3.22 -31.88
C SER A 440 9.76 -3.08 -30.83
N ASP A 441 10.39 -1.90 -30.75
CA ASP A 441 11.45 -1.52 -29.81
C ASP A 441 10.95 -1.12 -28.41
N LEU A 442 9.64 -0.94 -28.21
CA LEU A 442 9.10 -0.57 -26.90
C LEU A 442 8.88 -1.84 -26.04
N PRO A 443 9.13 -1.79 -24.73
CA PRO A 443 8.75 -2.86 -23.79
C PRO A 443 7.23 -3.10 -23.74
N SER A 444 6.80 -4.25 -23.22
CA SER A 444 5.38 -4.48 -22.92
C SER A 444 4.92 -3.49 -21.83
N GLY A 445 3.74 -2.89 -22.02
CA GLY A 445 3.21 -1.89 -21.10
C GLY A 445 2.13 -1.00 -21.72
N THR A 446 1.62 -0.07 -20.93
CA THR A 446 0.64 0.95 -21.37
C THR A 446 1.36 2.22 -21.79
N TYR A 447 0.92 2.79 -22.93
CA TYR A 447 1.50 3.98 -23.53
C TYR A 447 0.43 5.03 -23.83
N LEU A 448 0.78 6.30 -23.62
CA LEU A 448 -0.01 7.45 -24.02
C LEU A 448 0.53 8.02 -25.34
N VAL A 449 -0.35 8.29 -26.27
CA VAL A 449 -0.02 8.98 -27.54
C VAL A 449 -0.60 10.39 -27.50
N GLU A 450 0.25 11.39 -27.68
CA GLU A 450 -0.14 12.79 -27.92
C GLU A 450 0.12 13.12 -29.40
N ALA A 451 -0.89 13.55 -30.10
CA ALA A 451 -0.77 14.07 -31.47
C ALA A 451 -1.16 15.54 -31.52
N LYS A 452 -0.41 16.35 -32.29
CA LYS A 452 -0.73 17.74 -32.57
C LYS A 452 -1.06 17.92 -34.07
N ASP A 453 -2.17 18.57 -34.37
CA ASP A 453 -2.53 18.93 -35.73
C ASP A 453 -1.78 20.17 -36.20
N VAL A 454 -2.04 20.56 -37.46
CA VAL A 454 -1.46 21.76 -38.10
C VAL A 454 -1.85 23.07 -37.41
N ARG A 455 -2.93 23.09 -36.63
CA ARG A 455 -3.44 24.23 -35.85
C ARG A 455 -2.98 24.21 -34.42
N CYS A 456 -2.06 23.28 -34.07
CA CYS A 456 -1.56 23.04 -32.70
C CYS A 456 -2.61 22.48 -31.71
N ASN A 457 -3.77 22.04 -32.15
CA ASN A 457 -4.72 21.35 -31.30
C ASN A 457 -4.14 20.00 -30.90
N LYS A 458 -4.33 19.62 -29.64
CA LYS A 458 -3.88 18.33 -29.10
C LYS A 458 -5.00 17.32 -29.24
N LYS A 459 -4.63 16.11 -29.69
CA LYS A 459 -5.43 14.88 -29.61
C LYS A 459 -4.65 13.85 -28.85
N GLN A 460 -5.32 13.01 -28.08
CA GLN A 460 -4.68 11.99 -27.25
C GLN A 460 -5.34 10.63 -27.43
N GLY A 461 -4.59 9.56 -27.20
CA GLY A 461 -5.06 8.20 -27.20
C GLY A 461 -4.09 7.31 -26.44
N ARG A 462 -4.48 6.07 -26.15
CA ARG A 462 -3.63 5.10 -25.46
C ARG A 462 -3.63 3.76 -26.18
N PHE A 463 -2.55 2.99 -25.98
CA PHE A 463 -2.48 1.59 -26.39
C PHE A 463 -1.73 0.76 -25.34
N VAL A 464 -1.94 -0.54 -25.39
CA VAL A 464 -1.22 -1.56 -24.60
C VAL A 464 -0.38 -2.37 -25.57
N LYS A 465 0.89 -2.58 -25.25
CA LYS A 465 1.80 -3.46 -25.96
C LYS A 465 2.11 -4.71 -25.16
#